data_2d08d073803ad1e8ab3624bd4e9f9c5f
#
_entry.id   2d08d073803ad1e8ab3624bd4e9f9c5f
#
_cell.length_a   1.000
_cell.length_b   1.000
_cell.length_c   1.000
_cell.angle_alpha   90.00
_cell.angle_beta   90.00
_cell.angle_gamma   90.00
#
_symmetry.space_group_name_H-M   'P 1'
#
loop_
_entity.id
_entity.type
_entity.pdbx_description
1 polymer ?
#
loop_
_entity_poly.entity_id
_entity_poly.type
_entity_poly.pdbx_seq_one_letter_code
_entity_poly.pdbx_strand_id
1 'polypeptide(L)'
;MKKCILLIASWLPLSLFAQAPAESEDVMLQGFYWNSQKQTGWTQLTQQVDEISQNFNLVWLPPSASAEGGDAVGGSNVGYHPRQWNNQTSCWGTASDLRTLISAMHAKGVKVIADIVINHRAGDTGWGNFTKDDFGTYGTYQLTTDHICANDEINTDKSAGAWYGKAKGANDTGENWNGARDLDHTSPYVQQDVEAYLKWLHGEFGYDGWRYDYCKGYDGKYVGIYNAATHPYLSVGEYWDGGYDPVAAWIEATGRQSMAFDFPSKYAALNNGLAKNNYANMSWIEDKTTWRPAGMIHHHNYNRYAITFVDNHDTYRDGNKYTGNIQAAYAFLLSSPGIPCVFWPHWVGADHDAINRMIAVRRAVGLHSESDVTVTQRGTYYESHAIGHNGQLITRIGTAAPTAVPDGYQLVASGTTWQMFADDAVAASIVPVQQSSLKVWAENGKLCVQSPQPQLVSVFTTDGRIVYSNQVTTLSLMLPAHCYVVQAGGKSMKVVVM
;
A
#
# COMPACT_ATOMS: atom_id res chain seq x y z
N MET A 1 -57.77 17.75 32.64
CA MET A 1 -57.00 17.80 31.36
C MET A 1 -55.61 17.25 31.66
N LYS A 2 -55.34 15.98 31.31
CA LYS A 2 -54.04 15.31 31.46
C LYS A 2 -53.25 15.54 30.19
N LYS A 3 -52.11 16.27 30.29
CA LYS A 3 -51.18 16.44 29.17
C LYS A 3 -50.31 15.19 29.05
N CYS A 4 -50.51 14.44 28.00
CA CYS A 4 -49.53 13.41 27.56
C CYS A 4 -48.36 14.10 26.93
N ILE A 5 -47.16 13.96 27.50
CA ILE A 5 -45.88 14.31 26.89
C ILE A 5 -45.46 13.09 26.05
N LEU A 6 -45.46 13.26 24.72
CA LEU A 6 -44.94 12.27 23.79
C LEU A 6 -43.41 12.45 23.76
N LEU A 7 -42.66 11.53 24.37
CA LEU A 7 -41.21 11.43 24.16
C LEU A 7 -40.97 10.84 22.76
N ILE A 8 -40.60 11.68 21.83
CA ILE A 8 -40.04 11.23 20.54
C ILE A 8 -38.59 10.84 20.80
N ALA A 9 -38.37 9.52 20.95
CA ALA A 9 -37.01 8.99 20.88
C ALA A 9 -36.51 9.13 19.44
N SER A 10 -35.65 10.09 19.18
CA SER A 10 -34.92 10.19 17.94
C SER A 10 -33.94 9.02 17.87
N TRP A 11 -34.26 8.03 17.08
CA TRP A 11 -33.30 7.05 16.65
C TRP A 11 -32.36 7.77 15.67
N LEU A 12 -31.21 8.23 16.20
CA LEU A 12 -30.06 8.51 15.35
C LEU A 12 -29.64 7.16 14.74
N PRO A 13 -29.53 7.05 13.42
CA PRO A 13 -28.92 5.87 12.86
C PRO A 13 -27.48 5.84 13.38
N LEU A 14 -27.12 4.79 14.14
CA LEU A 14 -25.73 4.42 14.28
C LEU A 14 -25.24 4.18 12.84
N SER A 15 -24.55 5.14 12.28
CA SER A 15 -23.71 4.92 11.11
C SER A 15 -22.70 3.88 11.56
N LEU A 16 -22.91 2.62 11.17
CA LEU A 16 -21.89 1.59 11.17
C LEU A 16 -20.75 2.18 10.32
N PHE A 17 -19.73 2.69 10.95
CA PHE A 17 -18.50 3.12 10.27
C PHE A 17 -17.91 1.86 9.65
N ALA A 18 -18.21 1.66 8.37
CA ALA A 18 -17.58 0.63 7.61
C ALA A 18 -16.09 1.03 7.45
N GLN A 19 -15.19 0.18 7.89
CA GLN A 19 -13.73 0.34 7.76
C GLN A 19 -13.26 0.17 6.30
N ALA A 20 -14.17 0.36 5.37
CA ALA A 20 -14.00 0.54 3.94
C ALA A 20 -14.78 1.81 3.56
N PRO A 21 -14.16 2.98 3.50
CA PRO A 21 -14.86 4.22 3.22
C PRO A 21 -15.62 4.18 1.89
N ALA A 22 -16.88 4.61 1.91
CA ALA A 22 -17.66 4.72 0.68
C ALA A 22 -17.08 5.82 -0.22
N GLU A 23 -17.13 5.59 -1.51
CA GLU A 23 -16.68 6.55 -2.53
C GLU A 23 -15.31 7.18 -2.21
N SER A 24 -14.39 6.37 -1.64
CA SER A 24 -13.08 6.87 -1.24
C SER A 24 -12.22 7.24 -2.45
N GLU A 25 -11.77 8.49 -2.49
CA GLU A 25 -10.79 9.00 -3.47
C GLU A 25 -9.34 8.73 -3.04
N ASP A 26 -9.12 7.96 -1.98
CA ASP A 26 -7.81 7.69 -1.44
C ASP A 26 -6.87 7.02 -2.43
N VAL A 27 -5.60 7.39 -2.35
CA VAL A 27 -4.48 6.71 -3.00
C VAL A 27 -3.46 6.38 -1.94
N MET A 28 -3.13 5.11 -1.81
CA MET A 28 -2.20 4.60 -0.81
C MET A 28 -0.78 4.48 -1.37
N LEU A 29 0.22 4.79 -0.56
CA LEU A 29 1.61 4.41 -0.78
C LEU A 29 1.97 3.25 0.16
N GLN A 30 2.43 2.11 -0.37
CA GLN A 30 3.20 1.18 0.43
C GLN A 30 4.59 1.77 0.64
N GLY A 31 4.83 2.36 1.82
CA GLY A 31 6.00 3.18 2.12
C GLY A 31 7.27 2.41 2.44
N PHE A 32 7.42 1.17 1.96
CA PHE A 32 8.58 0.34 2.26
C PHE A 32 8.80 -0.80 1.25
N TYR A 33 9.98 -1.41 1.33
CA TYR A 33 10.36 -2.65 0.68
C TYR A 33 11.34 -3.43 1.57
N TRP A 34 11.58 -4.72 1.29
CA TRP A 34 12.38 -5.62 2.12
C TRP A 34 13.74 -5.07 2.57
N ASN A 35 14.48 -4.37 1.76
CA ASN A 35 15.81 -3.85 2.08
C ASN A 35 15.87 -2.32 1.99
N SER A 36 14.76 -1.65 2.31
CA SER A 36 14.63 -0.21 2.17
C SER A 36 14.86 0.59 3.47
N GLN A 37 15.29 -0.03 4.57
CA GLN A 37 15.42 0.63 5.88
C GLN A 37 16.24 1.92 5.83
N LYS A 38 17.28 1.97 4.98
CA LYS A 38 18.09 3.18 4.76
C LYS A 38 17.37 4.28 3.96
N GLN A 39 16.25 3.96 3.32
CA GLN A 39 15.46 4.87 2.47
C GLN A 39 14.10 5.18 3.08
N THR A 40 13.52 4.22 3.81
CA THR A 40 12.17 4.26 4.36
C THR A 40 12.09 4.02 5.86
N GLY A 41 13.23 4.07 6.58
CA GLY A 41 13.21 4.17 8.05
C GLY A 41 12.43 5.42 8.48
N TRP A 42 11.95 5.44 9.71
CA TRP A 42 11.04 6.49 10.19
C TRP A 42 11.58 7.91 9.96
N THR A 43 12.86 8.13 10.25
CA THR A 43 13.53 9.43 10.05
C THR A 43 13.63 9.80 8.57
N GLN A 44 13.91 8.83 7.70
CA GLN A 44 14.02 9.04 6.25
C GLN A 44 12.66 9.37 5.62
N LEU A 45 11.60 8.64 6.01
CA LEU A 45 10.24 8.95 5.55
C LEU A 45 9.77 10.31 6.06
N THR A 46 10.13 10.70 7.30
CA THR A 46 9.79 12.02 7.84
C THR A 46 10.34 13.15 6.95
N GLN A 47 11.53 12.97 6.37
CA GLN A 47 12.12 13.96 5.45
C GLN A 47 11.40 14.02 4.09
N GLN A 48 10.59 13.03 3.76
CA GLN A 48 9.89 12.90 2.47
C GLN A 48 8.38 13.21 2.57
N VAL A 49 7.89 13.57 3.75
CA VAL A 49 6.45 13.80 4.00
C VAL A 49 5.86 14.84 3.07
N ASP A 50 6.60 15.91 2.75
CA ASP A 50 6.12 16.96 1.84
C ASP A 50 5.85 16.45 0.43
N GLU A 51 6.71 15.58 -0.09
CA GLU A 51 6.54 14.98 -1.42
C GLU A 51 5.45 13.90 -1.40
N ILE A 52 5.47 13.04 -0.37
CA ILE A 52 4.46 12.00 -0.18
C ILE A 52 3.05 12.61 -0.14
N SER A 53 2.85 13.66 0.65
CA SER A 53 1.55 14.29 0.85
C SER A 53 0.98 15.00 -0.39
N GLN A 54 1.81 15.32 -1.38
CA GLN A 54 1.35 15.87 -2.66
C GLN A 54 0.59 14.82 -3.50
N ASN A 55 0.94 13.54 -3.33
CA ASN A 55 0.43 12.46 -4.18
C ASN A 55 -0.40 11.43 -3.42
N PHE A 56 -0.16 11.23 -2.13
CA PHE A 56 -0.80 10.19 -1.33
C PHE A 56 -1.50 10.78 -0.11
N ASN A 57 -2.63 10.22 0.25
CA ASN A 57 -3.37 10.52 1.47
C ASN A 57 -3.46 9.34 2.42
N LEU A 58 -2.93 8.19 2.02
CA LEU A 58 -2.69 7.03 2.87
C LEU A 58 -1.25 6.54 2.70
N VAL A 59 -0.61 6.14 3.80
CA VAL A 59 0.69 5.46 3.78
C VAL A 59 0.62 4.21 4.63
N TRP A 60 0.90 3.05 4.04
CA TRP A 60 1.07 1.79 4.74
C TRP A 60 2.54 1.65 5.13
N LEU A 61 2.81 1.59 6.44
CA LEU A 61 4.12 1.37 7.04
C LEU A 61 4.33 -0.11 7.36
N PRO A 62 5.59 -0.60 7.35
CA PRO A 62 5.91 -1.98 7.72
C PRO A 62 5.63 -2.24 9.20
N PRO A 63 5.65 -3.53 9.66
CA PRO A 63 5.50 -3.86 11.06
C PRO A 63 6.48 -3.08 11.93
N SER A 64 5.97 -2.39 12.93
CA SER A 64 6.74 -1.48 13.78
C SER A 64 7.16 -2.09 15.12
N ALA A 65 6.59 -3.24 15.50
CA ALA A 65 6.91 -3.92 16.72
C ALA A 65 8.31 -4.56 16.71
N SER A 66 8.92 -4.67 17.90
CA SER A 66 10.14 -5.47 18.12
C SER A 66 9.94 -6.91 17.65
N ALA A 67 10.90 -7.43 16.91
CA ALA A 67 10.77 -8.71 16.23
C ALA A 67 11.98 -9.63 16.43
N GLU A 68 11.80 -10.91 16.15
CA GLU A 68 12.87 -11.89 16.12
C GLU A 68 13.97 -11.47 15.13
N GLY A 69 15.24 -11.73 15.46
CA GLY A 69 16.38 -11.29 14.63
C GLY A 69 16.93 -9.91 14.99
N GLY A 70 16.27 -9.20 15.91
CA GLY A 70 16.78 -7.98 16.56
C GLY A 70 16.23 -6.67 16.00
N ASP A 71 16.32 -5.65 16.82
CA ASP A 71 15.71 -4.34 16.64
C ASP A 71 16.73 -3.24 16.26
N ALA A 72 17.93 -3.65 15.81
CA ALA A 72 18.96 -2.68 15.43
C ALA A 72 18.45 -1.80 14.26
N VAL A 73 18.36 -0.49 14.51
CA VAL A 73 17.95 0.48 13.49
C VAL A 73 18.85 0.38 12.26
N GLY A 74 18.21 0.25 11.08
CA GLY A 74 18.92 0.00 9.82
C GLY A 74 19.32 -1.47 9.59
N GLY A 75 18.92 -2.39 10.48
CA GLY A 75 19.10 -3.84 10.31
C GLY A 75 18.24 -4.44 9.21
N SER A 76 18.39 -5.73 8.95
CA SER A 76 17.70 -6.44 7.85
C SER A 76 16.37 -7.09 8.25
N ASN A 77 16.02 -7.10 9.54
CA ASN A 77 14.76 -7.64 10.00
C ASN A 77 13.60 -6.67 9.65
N VAL A 78 12.56 -7.17 9.00
CA VAL A 78 11.44 -6.34 8.55
C VAL A 78 10.22 -6.38 9.46
N GLY A 79 10.22 -7.22 10.52
CA GLY A 79 9.21 -7.20 11.57
C GLY A 79 8.13 -8.27 11.52
N TYR A 80 8.12 -9.16 10.51
CA TYR A 80 7.05 -10.16 10.34
C TYR A 80 7.09 -11.35 11.32
N HIS A 81 8.05 -11.39 12.24
CA HIS A 81 8.06 -12.29 13.39
C HIS A 81 8.04 -11.48 14.70
N PRO A 82 6.90 -10.83 15.05
CA PRO A 82 6.84 -9.93 16.20
C PRO A 82 7.10 -10.69 17.49
N ARG A 83 7.94 -10.10 18.34
CA ARG A 83 8.33 -10.65 19.64
C ARG A 83 7.71 -9.89 20.80
N GLN A 84 7.67 -8.55 20.69
CA GLN A 84 7.17 -7.66 21.74
C GLN A 84 6.24 -6.61 21.13
N TRP A 85 4.95 -6.80 21.24
CA TRP A 85 3.97 -5.88 20.67
C TRP A 85 3.98 -4.49 21.34
N ASN A 86 4.29 -4.44 22.62
CA ASN A 86 4.39 -3.19 23.39
C ASN A 86 5.73 -2.45 23.22
N ASN A 87 6.62 -2.94 22.36
CA ASN A 87 7.88 -2.28 22.01
C ASN A 87 7.92 -1.95 20.53
N GLN A 88 7.79 -0.66 20.19
CA GLN A 88 7.75 -0.15 18.82
C GLN A 88 9.10 0.38 18.34
N THR A 89 10.20 -0.08 18.95
CA THR A 89 11.55 0.11 18.41
C THR A 89 11.91 -1.10 17.56
N SER A 90 12.26 -0.86 16.32
CA SER A 90 12.54 -1.89 15.31
C SER A 90 13.66 -1.46 14.37
N CYS A 91 13.97 -2.28 13.37
CA CYS A 91 14.96 -1.92 12.34
C CYS A 91 14.59 -0.65 11.54
N TRP A 92 13.36 -0.22 11.58
CA TRP A 92 12.86 0.98 10.89
C TRP A 92 13.12 2.28 11.67
N GLY A 93 13.34 2.19 12.97
CA GLY A 93 13.61 3.34 13.84
C GLY A 93 13.11 3.13 15.26
N THR A 94 13.30 4.14 16.10
CA THR A 94 12.81 4.12 17.47
C THR A 94 11.30 4.44 17.55
N ALA A 95 10.68 4.09 18.68
CA ALA A 95 9.29 4.48 18.96
C ALA A 95 9.08 6.01 18.92
N SER A 96 10.08 6.80 19.26
CA SER A 96 10.03 8.28 19.15
C SER A 96 10.04 8.75 17.71
N ASP A 97 10.89 8.14 16.87
CA ASP A 97 10.94 8.46 15.43
C ASP A 97 9.61 8.13 14.74
N LEU A 98 8.99 7.00 15.12
CA LEU A 98 7.68 6.58 14.60
C LEU A 98 6.59 7.61 14.95
N ARG A 99 6.52 8.07 16.21
CA ARG A 99 5.57 9.14 16.61
C ARG A 99 5.81 10.42 15.83
N THR A 100 7.06 10.79 15.62
CA THR A 100 7.45 11.97 14.83
C THR A 100 6.98 11.84 13.39
N LEU A 101 7.18 10.70 12.77
CA LEU A 101 6.74 10.41 11.40
C LEU A 101 5.21 10.52 11.28
N ILE A 102 4.46 9.82 12.15
CA ILE A 102 3.00 9.82 12.10
C ILE A 102 2.46 11.24 12.32
N SER A 103 3.00 11.97 13.29
CA SER A 103 2.61 13.38 13.52
C SER A 103 2.88 14.27 12.31
N ALA A 104 4.02 14.08 11.62
CA ALA A 104 4.35 14.84 10.41
C ALA A 104 3.41 14.48 9.24
N MET A 105 3.04 13.21 9.08
CA MET A 105 2.05 12.76 8.10
C MET A 105 0.68 13.40 8.37
N HIS A 106 0.21 13.35 9.62
CA HIS A 106 -1.06 13.96 10.03
C HIS A 106 -1.09 15.47 9.80
N ALA A 107 0.01 16.17 10.06
CA ALA A 107 0.11 17.62 9.80
C ALA A 107 -0.07 17.98 8.31
N LYS A 108 0.09 17.01 7.41
CA LYS A 108 -0.13 17.13 5.95
C LYS A 108 -1.43 16.46 5.48
N GLY A 109 -2.27 15.96 6.39
CA GLY A 109 -3.53 15.29 6.06
C GLY A 109 -3.36 13.86 5.54
N VAL A 110 -2.18 13.26 5.72
CA VAL A 110 -1.91 11.87 5.34
C VAL A 110 -2.21 10.95 6.52
N LYS A 111 -3.03 9.94 6.32
CA LYS A 111 -3.33 8.89 7.31
C LYS A 111 -2.33 7.75 7.21
N VAL A 112 -2.07 7.10 8.33
CA VAL A 112 -1.04 6.06 8.45
C VAL A 112 -1.66 4.71 8.81
N ILE A 113 -1.39 3.70 7.99
CA ILE A 113 -1.88 2.33 8.14
C ILE A 113 -0.76 1.47 8.71
N ALA A 114 -1.00 0.85 9.87
CA ALA A 114 -0.07 -0.07 10.49
C ALA A 114 -0.14 -1.46 9.84
N ASP A 115 0.99 -2.11 9.70
CA ASP A 115 1.07 -3.54 9.37
C ASP A 115 0.96 -4.36 10.66
N ILE A 116 -0.11 -5.13 10.77
CA ILE A 116 -0.52 -5.85 11.98
C ILE A 116 -0.29 -7.34 11.80
N VAL A 117 0.74 -7.85 12.46
CA VAL A 117 1.08 -9.28 12.47
C VAL A 117 0.54 -9.89 13.75
N ILE A 118 -0.60 -10.57 13.66
CA ILE A 118 -1.30 -11.19 14.79
C ILE A 118 -1.68 -12.66 14.54
N ASN A 119 -1.47 -13.18 13.33
CA ASN A 119 -1.62 -14.60 13.07
C ASN A 119 -0.69 -15.40 13.99
N HIS A 120 0.54 -14.95 14.13
CA HIS A 120 1.61 -15.63 14.83
C HIS A 120 2.48 -14.66 15.64
N ARG A 121 3.24 -15.22 16.58
CA ARG A 121 4.17 -14.46 17.41
C ARG A 121 5.40 -15.30 17.75
N ALA A 122 6.58 -14.67 17.71
CA ALA A 122 7.82 -15.29 18.17
C ALA A 122 7.93 -15.23 19.70
N GLY A 123 8.50 -16.25 20.30
CA GLY A 123 8.88 -16.23 21.70
C GLY A 123 10.13 -15.35 21.93
N ASP A 124 10.34 -14.90 23.16
CA ASP A 124 11.46 -14.00 23.49
C ASP A 124 12.81 -14.74 23.47
N THR A 125 12.91 -15.85 24.18
CA THR A 125 14.14 -16.65 24.30
C THR A 125 13.94 -18.13 23.97
N GLY A 126 12.79 -18.47 23.42
CA GLY A 126 12.40 -19.84 23.04
C GLY A 126 11.03 -19.85 22.39
N TRP A 127 10.51 -21.04 22.12
CA TRP A 127 9.32 -21.15 21.27
C TRP A 127 8.03 -20.64 21.93
N GLY A 128 7.84 -20.85 23.21
CA GLY A 128 6.56 -20.55 23.88
C GLY A 128 6.66 -19.55 25.05
N ASN A 129 7.77 -18.85 25.21
CA ASN A 129 7.94 -17.85 26.27
C ASN A 129 7.72 -16.43 25.72
N PHE A 130 6.48 -16.07 25.54
CA PHE A 130 6.15 -14.71 25.14
C PHE A 130 6.49 -13.69 26.21
N THR A 131 6.93 -12.49 25.79
CA THR A 131 7.04 -11.36 26.71
C THR A 131 5.66 -10.92 27.17
N LYS A 132 5.63 -10.30 28.35
CA LYS A 132 4.43 -9.65 28.88
C LYS A 132 4.14 -8.39 28.06
N ASP A 133 2.90 -8.23 27.63
CA ASP A 133 2.41 -7.04 26.96
C ASP A 133 1.79 -6.10 27.98
N ASP A 134 2.42 -4.95 28.17
CA ASP A 134 1.92 -3.88 29.03
C ASP A 134 1.56 -2.67 28.15
N PHE A 135 0.29 -2.50 27.91
CA PHE A 135 -0.27 -1.40 27.11
C PHE A 135 -0.79 -0.25 28.01
N GLY A 136 -0.31 -0.15 29.26
CA GLY A 136 -0.73 0.89 30.19
C GLY A 136 -2.24 0.83 30.49
N THR A 137 -2.96 1.91 30.20
CA THR A 137 -4.40 2.00 30.48
C THR A 137 -5.26 1.07 29.63
N TYR A 138 -4.72 0.50 28.54
CA TYR A 138 -5.43 -0.43 27.66
C TYR A 138 -5.39 -1.88 28.16
N GLY A 139 -4.54 -2.18 29.13
CA GLY A 139 -4.47 -3.48 29.76
C GLY A 139 -3.07 -4.09 29.76
N THR A 140 -2.95 -5.20 30.46
CA THR A 140 -1.71 -5.97 30.57
C THR A 140 -2.03 -7.45 30.38
N TYR A 141 -1.29 -8.10 29.47
CA TYR A 141 -1.55 -9.47 29.05
C TYR A 141 -0.25 -10.30 29.08
N GLN A 142 -0.42 -11.60 29.25
CA GLN A 142 0.68 -12.57 29.21
C GLN A 142 0.21 -13.81 28.44
N LEU A 143 0.53 -13.86 27.17
CA LEU A 143 0.31 -15.08 26.39
C LEU A 143 1.20 -16.22 26.90
N THR A 144 0.69 -17.44 26.80
CA THR A 144 1.37 -18.67 27.17
C THR A 144 1.10 -19.75 26.13
N THR A 145 1.63 -20.95 26.33
CA THR A 145 1.33 -22.10 25.46
C THR A 145 -0.15 -22.49 25.42
N ASP A 146 -0.96 -22.01 26.35
CA ASP A 146 -2.42 -22.23 26.34
C ASP A 146 -3.13 -21.36 25.26
N HIS A 147 -2.42 -20.40 24.68
CA HIS A 147 -2.89 -19.48 23.67
C HIS A 147 -2.28 -19.72 22.27
N ILE A 148 -1.45 -20.78 22.16
CA ILE A 148 -0.86 -21.25 20.89
C ILE A 148 -1.78 -22.32 20.31
N CYS A 149 -2.03 -22.28 19.00
CA CYS A 149 -2.86 -23.27 18.31
C CYS A 149 -2.34 -24.70 18.50
N ALA A 150 -3.22 -25.66 18.74
CA ALA A 150 -2.87 -27.04 19.02
C ALA A 150 -2.19 -27.74 17.84
N ASN A 151 -2.42 -27.30 16.62
CA ASN A 151 -1.79 -27.79 15.39
C ASN A 151 -0.53 -27.01 14.98
N ASP A 152 -0.08 -26.06 15.79
CA ASP A 152 1.21 -25.36 15.61
C ASP A 152 2.39 -26.35 15.65
N GLU A 153 3.46 -26.08 14.92
CA GLU A 153 4.63 -26.94 14.80
C GLU A 153 5.38 -27.12 16.14
N ILE A 154 5.14 -26.31 17.16
CA ILE A 154 5.66 -26.53 18.52
C ILE A 154 5.27 -27.88 19.08
N ASN A 155 4.13 -28.44 18.64
CA ASN A 155 3.65 -29.76 19.05
C ASN A 155 4.22 -30.90 18.20
N THR A 156 4.83 -30.63 17.05
CA THR A 156 5.31 -31.64 16.11
C THR A 156 6.82 -31.57 15.84
N ASP A 157 7.45 -30.41 15.99
CA ASP A 157 8.88 -30.21 15.81
C ASP A 157 9.65 -30.36 17.13
N LYS A 158 10.47 -31.41 17.20
CA LYS A 158 11.31 -31.68 18.37
C LYS A 158 12.38 -30.63 18.64
N SER A 159 12.70 -29.75 17.67
CA SER A 159 13.61 -28.62 17.87
C SER A 159 13.08 -27.58 18.84
N ALA A 160 11.77 -27.59 19.12
CA ALA A 160 11.14 -26.80 20.17
C ALA A 160 11.66 -27.13 21.58
N GLY A 161 12.39 -28.26 21.76
CA GLY A 161 13.06 -28.63 23.00
C GLY A 161 12.11 -28.75 24.19
N ALA A 162 12.29 -27.93 25.23
CA ALA A 162 11.43 -27.92 26.42
C ALA A 162 9.98 -27.50 26.12
N TRP A 163 9.73 -26.88 24.98
CA TRP A 163 8.40 -26.41 24.55
C TRP A 163 7.65 -27.43 23.71
N TYR A 164 8.31 -28.50 23.26
CA TYR A 164 7.70 -29.56 22.47
C TYR A 164 6.45 -30.14 23.13
N GLY A 165 5.34 -30.18 22.37
CA GLY A 165 4.06 -30.72 22.87
C GLY A 165 3.35 -29.86 23.92
N LYS A 166 3.67 -28.55 23.98
CA LYS A 166 3.12 -27.67 25.03
C LYS A 166 1.96 -26.78 24.59
N ALA A 167 1.71 -26.60 23.29
CA ALA A 167 0.57 -25.83 22.83
C ALA A 167 -0.77 -26.54 23.16
N LYS A 168 -1.73 -25.76 23.67
CA LYS A 168 -3.01 -26.27 24.19
C LYS A 168 -4.23 -25.47 23.73
N GLY A 169 -4.07 -24.46 22.90
CA GLY A 169 -5.16 -23.72 22.30
C GLY A 169 -6.05 -24.60 21.40
N ALA A 170 -7.08 -24.05 20.79
CA ALA A 170 -7.78 -24.70 19.71
C ALA A 170 -6.89 -24.81 18.47
N ASN A 171 -7.32 -25.55 17.45
CA ASN A 171 -6.66 -25.54 16.15
C ASN A 171 -6.86 -24.19 15.46
N ASP A 172 -5.98 -23.86 14.51
CA ASP A 172 -6.18 -22.74 13.61
C ASP A 172 -7.56 -22.77 12.98
N THR A 173 -8.13 -21.61 12.81
CA THR A 173 -9.42 -21.46 12.12
C THR A 173 -9.26 -21.16 10.62
N GLY A 174 -8.04 -21.10 10.16
CA GLY A 174 -7.58 -20.93 8.78
C GLY A 174 -6.46 -21.88 8.42
N GLU A 175 -5.50 -21.40 7.65
CA GLU A 175 -4.31 -22.16 7.23
C GLU A 175 -3.25 -22.16 8.34
N ASN A 176 -2.71 -23.32 8.70
CA ASN A 176 -1.58 -23.43 9.62
C ASN A 176 -0.31 -22.87 8.98
N TRP A 177 0.46 -22.09 9.72
CA TRP A 177 1.70 -21.50 9.27
C TRP A 177 2.89 -21.89 10.16
N ASN A 178 3.96 -22.38 9.54
CA ASN A 178 5.16 -22.79 10.28
C ASN A 178 6.23 -21.69 10.21
N GLY A 179 6.60 -21.12 11.32
CA GLY A 179 7.65 -20.07 11.35
C GLY A 179 7.73 -19.31 12.67
N ALA A 180 6.58 -19.03 13.27
CA ALA A 180 6.43 -18.55 14.64
C ALA A 180 5.17 -19.18 15.23
N ARG A 181 4.77 -18.84 16.45
CA ARG A 181 3.67 -19.55 17.13
C ARG A 181 2.33 -18.99 16.69
N ASP A 182 1.53 -19.82 16.02
CA ASP A 182 0.17 -19.46 15.61
C ASP A 182 -0.72 -19.25 16.84
N LEU A 183 -1.38 -18.10 16.89
CA LEU A 183 -2.19 -17.69 18.04
C LEU A 183 -3.64 -18.17 17.91
N ASP A 184 -4.16 -18.74 18.97
CA ASP A 184 -5.55 -19.19 19.04
C ASP A 184 -6.51 -18.01 19.14
N HIS A 185 -6.99 -17.50 18.01
CA HIS A 185 -7.98 -16.42 17.94
C HIS A 185 -9.36 -16.82 18.48
N THR A 186 -9.63 -18.11 18.76
CA THR A 186 -10.86 -18.53 19.44
C THR A 186 -10.84 -18.18 20.92
N SER A 187 -9.63 -17.97 21.50
CA SER A 187 -9.45 -17.60 22.90
C SER A 187 -9.89 -16.15 23.14
N PRO A 188 -10.86 -15.90 24.03
CA PRO A 188 -11.22 -14.52 24.41
C PRO A 188 -10.02 -13.72 24.99
N TYR A 189 -9.05 -14.41 25.59
CA TYR A 189 -7.86 -13.77 26.13
C TYR A 189 -6.93 -13.23 25.01
N VAL A 190 -6.72 -14.02 23.95
CA VAL A 190 -5.99 -13.58 22.75
C VAL A 190 -6.72 -12.41 22.08
N GLN A 191 -8.04 -12.49 21.96
CA GLN A 191 -8.84 -11.40 21.37
C GLN A 191 -8.68 -10.10 22.18
N GLN A 192 -8.74 -10.16 23.52
CA GLN A 192 -8.57 -9.00 24.39
C GLN A 192 -7.16 -8.41 24.29
N ASP A 193 -6.12 -9.25 24.20
CA ASP A 193 -4.73 -8.81 24.01
C ASP A 193 -4.54 -8.07 22.68
N VAL A 194 -5.04 -8.66 21.59
CA VAL A 194 -5.02 -8.03 20.26
C VAL A 194 -5.79 -6.71 20.24
N GLU A 195 -7.00 -6.68 20.81
CA GLU A 195 -7.78 -5.44 20.91
C GLU A 195 -7.04 -4.35 21.69
N ALA A 196 -6.42 -4.71 22.81
CA ALA A 196 -5.65 -3.78 23.63
C ALA A 196 -4.43 -3.25 22.84
N TYR A 197 -3.73 -4.12 22.12
CA TYR A 197 -2.62 -3.76 21.25
C TYR A 197 -3.04 -2.73 20.19
N LEU A 198 -4.10 -3.00 19.46
CA LEU A 198 -4.59 -2.10 18.40
C LEU A 198 -5.07 -0.75 18.96
N LYS A 199 -5.83 -0.77 20.08
CA LYS A 199 -6.25 0.46 20.78
C LYS A 199 -5.06 1.28 21.25
N TRP A 200 -4.03 0.63 21.76
CA TRP A 200 -2.78 1.26 22.20
C TRP A 200 -2.00 1.87 21.02
N LEU A 201 -1.89 1.15 19.89
CA LEU A 201 -1.27 1.70 18.66
C LEU A 201 -1.99 2.95 18.17
N HIS A 202 -3.32 2.94 18.16
CA HIS A 202 -4.10 4.10 17.80
C HIS A 202 -3.90 5.26 18.79
N GLY A 203 -4.04 5.00 20.09
CA GLY A 203 -4.00 6.02 21.12
C GLY A 203 -2.60 6.61 21.37
N GLU A 204 -1.56 5.79 21.34
CA GLU A 204 -0.20 6.18 21.70
C GLU A 204 0.68 6.58 20.50
N PHE A 205 0.39 6.07 19.31
CA PHE A 205 1.16 6.34 18.10
C PHE A 205 0.38 7.12 17.06
N GLY A 206 -0.96 7.03 17.07
CA GLY A 206 -1.80 7.75 16.13
C GLY A 206 -2.04 7.00 14.82
N TYR A 207 -1.85 5.69 14.76
CA TYR A 207 -2.22 4.93 13.58
C TYR A 207 -3.72 5.06 13.27
N ASP A 208 -4.06 5.24 12.00
CA ASP A 208 -5.42 5.46 11.55
C ASP A 208 -6.13 4.18 11.07
N GLY A 209 -5.38 3.14 10.77
CA GLY A 209 -5.95 1.92 10.21
C GLY A 209 -4.98 0.74 10.22
N TRP A 210 -5.46 -0.38 9.73
CA TRP A 210 -4.80 -1.66 9.85
C TRP A 210 -4.64 -2.36 8.50
N ARG A 211 -3.44 -2.87 8.22
CA ARG A 211 -3.19 -3.94 7.25
C ARG A 211 -2.93 -5.22 8.05
N TYR A 212 -3.83 -6.19 7.96
CA TYR A 212 -3.65 -7.48 8.62
C TYR A 212 -2.81 -8.41 7.77
N ASP A 213 -1.67 -8.81 8.32
CA ASP A 213 -0.74 -9.77 7.74
C ASP A 213 -1.31 -11.19 7.77
N TYR A 214 -0.99 -11.98 6.75
CA TYR A 214 -1.31 -13.41 6.64
C TYR A 214 -2.69 -13.80 7.19
N CYS A 215 -3.73 -13.05 6.82
CA CYS A 215 -5.07 -13.27 7.35
C CYS A 215 -5.78 -14.53 6.80
N LYS A 216 -5.10 -15.37 6.02
CA LYS A 216 -5.52 -16.74 5.72
C LYS A 216 -5.35 -17.70 6.90
N GLY A 217 -4.51 -17.39 7.88
CA GLY A 217 -4.26 -18.25 9.04
C GLY A 217 -5.39 -18.28 10.07
N TYR A 218 -6.32 -17.33 10.00
CA TYR A 218 -7.47 -17.28 10.93
C TYR A 218 -8.74 -16.80 10.24
N ASP A 219 -9.89 -17.17 10.78
CA ASP A 219 -11.22 -16.82 10.23
C ASP A 219 -11.40 -15.30 10.18
N GLY A 220 -11.84 -14.78 9.04
CA GLY A 220 -12.10 -13.36 8.80
C GLY A 220 -12.99 -12.68 9.85
N LYS A 221 -13.86 -13.44 10.54
CA LYS A 221 -14.71 -12.90 11.63
C LYS A 221 -13.89 -12.24 12.74
N TYR A 222 -12.65 -12.70 13.00
CA TYR A 222 -11.80 -12.09 14.04
C TYR A 222 -11.31 -10.70 13.61
N VAL A 223 -10.98 -10.50 12.33
CA VAL A 223 -10.76 -9.16 11.80
C VAL A 223 -11.98 -8.27 12.01
N GLY A 224 -13.18 -8.78 11.76
CA GLY A 224 -14.44 -8.08 12.06
C GLY A 224 -14.56 -7.69 13.53
N ILE A 225 -14.24 -8.60 14.46
CA ILE A 225 -14.25 -8.34 15.91
C ILE A 225 -13.28 -7.23 16.27
N TYR A 226 -12.02 -7.30 15.80
CA TYR A 226 -10.99 -6.30 16.08
C TYR A 226 -11.31 -4.93 15.50
N ASN A 227 -11.86 -4.89 14.30
CA ASN A 227 -12.29 -3.65 13.67
C ASN A 227 -13.50 -3.03 14.38
N ALA A 228 -14.45 -3.84 14.83
CA ALA A 228 -15.58 -3.36 15.63
C ALA A 228 -15.14 -2.77 16.97
N ALA A 229 -14.05 -3.28 17.55
CA ALA A 229 -13.50 -2.80 18.83
C ALA A 229 -12.62 -1.54 18.69
N THR A 230 -12.03 -1.30 17.50
CA THR A 230 -11.01 -0.26 17.31
C THR A 230 -11.43 0.85 16.32
N HIS A 231 -12.45 0.61 15.51
CA HIS A 231 -13.00 1.58 14.54
C HIS A 231 -11.95 2.27 13.65
N PRO A 232 -11.07 1.52 12.95
CA PRO A 232 -10.06 2.14 12.09
C PRO A 232 -10.72 2.92 10.94
N TYR A 233 -10.03 3.95 10.44
CA TYR A 233 -10.43 4.65 9.21
C TYR A 233 -10.49 3.69 8.01
N LEU A 234 -9.48 2.82 7.88
CA LEU A 234 -9.36 1.81 6.85
C LEU A 234 -8.78 0.53 7.43
N SER A 235 -9.33 -0.59 6.99
CA SER A 235 -8.78 -1.92 7.25
C SER A 235 -8.61 -2.67 5.95
N VAL A 236 -7.48 -3.35 5.77
CA VAL A 236 -7.21 -4.22 4.63
C VAL A 236 -6.55 -5.52 5.07
N GLY A 237 -7.01 -6.65 4.56
CA GLY A 237 -6.41 -7.96 4.83
C GLY A 237 -5.55 -8.46 3.68
N GLU A 238 -4.43 -9.09 4.03
CA GLU A 238 -3.65 -9.87 3.09
C GLU A 238 -4.23 -11.27 2.98
N TYR A 239 -5.37 -11.39 2.33
CA TYR A 239 -5.91 -12.69 1.94
C TYR A 239 -5.36 -13.09 0.59
N TRP A 240 -4.18 -13.70 0.60
CA TRP A 240 -3.42 -14.02 -0.63
C TRP A 240 -4.07 -15.17 -1.41
N ASP A 241 -5.00 -14.84 -2.27
CA ASP A 241 -5.66 -15.78 -3.16
C ASP A 241 -5.91 -15.15 -4.54
N GLY A 242 -5.61 -15.88 -5.60
CA GLY A 242 -5.82 -15.41 -6.98
C GLY A 242 -7.27 -15.57 -7.46
N GLY A 243 -8.12 -16.25 -6.69
CA GLY A 243 -9.53 -16.47 -7.00
C GLY A 243 -10.44 -15.38 -6.46
N TYR A 244 -11.41 -14.97 -7.26
CA TYR A 244 -12.41 -13.99 -6.84
C TYR A 244 -13.25 -14.48 -5.65
N ASP A 245 -13.78 -15.71 -5.71
CA ASP A 245 -14.70 -16.24 -4.69
C ASP A 245 -14.07 -16.37 -3.30
N PRO A 246 -12.83 -16.87 -3.13
CA PRO A 246 -12.18 -16.92 -1.84
C PRO A 246 -12.00 -15.54 -1.20
N VAL A 247 -11.57 -14.53 -1.98
CA VAL A 247 -11.40 -13.17 -1.49
C VAL A 247 -12.75 -12.55 -1.12
N ALA A 248 -13.78 -12.72 -1.94
CA ALA A 248 -15.14 -12.26 -1.65
C ALA A 248 -15.69 -12.91 -0.36
N ALA A 249 -15.52 -14.24 -0.21
CA ALA A 249 -15.95 -14.96 0.98
C ALA A 249 -15.24 -14.46 2.25
N TRP A 250 -13.94 -14.13 2.16
CA TRP A 250 -13.22 -13.57 3.29
C TRP A 250 -13.73 -12.16 3.65
N ILE A 251 -14.01 -11.29 2.69
CA ILE A 251 -14.63 -9.98 2.94
C ILE A 251 -15.96 -10.15 3.68
N GLU A 252 -16.82 -11.08 3.22
CA GLU A 252 -18.07 -11.39 3.89
C GLU A 252 -17.88 -11.92 5.32
N ALA A 253 -16.88 -12.79 5.53
CA ALA A 253 -16.56 -13.34 6.85
C ALA A 253 -16.14 -12.24 7.85
N THR A 254 -15.50 -11.14 7.39
CA THR A 254 -15.22 -9.98 8.25
C THR A 254 -16.47 -9.17 8.63
N GLY A 255 -17.65 -9.55 8.14
CA GLY A 255 -18.87 -8.73 8.23
C GLY A 255 -18.77 -7.46 7.37
N ARG A 256 -18.00 -7.50 6.29
CA ARG A 256 -17.68 -6.34 5.42
C ARG A 256 -17.00 -5.18 6.17
N GLN A 257 -16.30 -5.48 7.25
CA GLN A 257 -15.55 -4.50 8.04
C GLN A 257 -14.07 -4.39 7.62
N SER A 258 -13.66 -5.09 6.57
CA SER A 258 -12.32 -4.98 6.01
C SER A 258 -12.37 -5.05 4.49
N MET A 259 -11.49 -4.30 3.86
CA MET A 259 -11.09 -4.46 2.47
C MET A 259 -10.10 -5.62 2.35
N ALA A 260 -9.85 -6.07 1.12
CA ALA A 260 -8.79 -7.03 0.81
C ALA A 260 -7.87 -6.47 -0.29
N PHE A 261 -6.60 -6.89 -0.30
CA PHE A 261 -5.78 -6.71 -1.48
C PHE A 261 -6.36 -7.50 -2.65
N ASP A 262 -6.55 -6.83 -3.78
CA ASP A 262 -7.16 -7.42 -5.00
C ASP A 262 -6.14 -8.30 -5.75
N PHE A 263 -5.71 -9.39 -5.11
CA PHE A 263 -4.87 -10.41 -5.73
C PHE A 263 -5.50 -11.00 -7.01
N PRO A 264 -6.82 -11.23 -7.08
CA PRO A 264 -7.46 -11.64 -8.33
C PRO A 264 -7.15 -10.72 -9.50
N SER A 265 -7.30 -9.39 -9.35
CA SER A 265 -6.94 -8.42 -10.40
C SER A 265 -5.45 -8.46 -10.72
N LYS A 266 -4.57 -8.57 -9.70
CA LYS A 266 -3.13 -8.69 -9.94
C LYS A 266 -2.80 -9.89 -10.82
N TYR A 267 -3.33 -11.06 -10.53
CA TYR A 267 -3.00 -12.27 -11.30
C TYR A 267 -3.71 -12.33 -12.65
N ALA A 268 -5.00 -12.09 -12.69
CA ALA A 268 -5.79 -12.21 -13.92
C ALA A 268 -5.60 -11.01 -14.84
N ALA A 269 -5.85 -9.79 -14.37
CA ALA A 269 -5.82 -8.60 -15.20
C ALA A 269 -4.39 -8.14 -15.49
N LEU A 270 -3.51 -8.09 -14.49
CA LEU A 270 -2.15 -7.59 -14.70
C LEU A 270 -1.21 -8.68 -15.22
N ASN A 271 -0.96 -9.76 -14.45
CA ASN A 271 0.07 -10.75 -14.81
C ASN A 271 -0.33 -11.59 -16.03
N ASN A 272 -1.58 -12.03 -16.14
CA ASN A 272 -2.08 -12.85 -17.25
C ASN A 272 -2.79 -12.05 -18.34
N GLY A 273 -3.17 -10.81 -18.08
CA GLY A 273 -3.76 -9.89 -19.02
C GLY A 273 -2.72 -8.96 -19.64
N LEU A 274 -2.48 -7.84 -18.97
CA LEU A 274 -1.67 -6.74 -19.48
C LEU A 274 -0.21 -7.14 -19.79
N ALA A 275 0.46 -7.85 -18.90
CA ALA A 275 1.85 -8.27 -19.11
C ALA A 275 2.03 -9.17 -20.33
N LYS A 276 0.96 -9.85 -20.76
CA LYS A 276 0.95 -10.77 -21.92
C LYS A 276 0.23 -10.18 -23.15
N ASN A 277 -0.15 -8.92 -23.12
CA ASN A 277 -1.00 -8.29 -24.12
C ASN A 277 -2.31 -9.04 -24.38
N ASN A 278 -2.80 -9.78 -23.40
CA ASN A 278 -4.09 -10.44 -23.43
C ASN A 278 -5.16 -9.57 -22.76
N TYR A 279 -5.58 -8.55 -23.49
CA TYR A 279 -6.49 -7.52 -22.95
C TYR A 279 -7.88 -8.07 -22.59
N ALA A 280 -8.26 -9.23 -23.15
CA ALA A 280 -9.51 -9.90 -22.79
C ALA A 280 -9.54 -10.27 -21.29
N ASN A 281 -8.39 -10.51 -20.67
CA ASN A 281 -8.28 -10.81 -19.24
C ASN A 281 -8.37 -9.59 -18.32
N MET A 282 -8.28 -8.38 -18.85
CA MET A 282 -8.31 -7.17 -18.01
C MET A 282 -9.71 -6.85 -17.46
N SER A 283 -10.73 -7.37 -18.11
CA SER A 283 -12.11 -7.38 -17.60
C SER A 283 -12.65 -8.82 -17.59
N TRP A 284 -11.82 -9.75 -17.25
CA TRP A 284 -12.10 -11.17 -17.33
C TRP A 284 -13.32 -11.57 -16.53
N ILE A 285 -14.06 -12.48 -17.12
CA ILE A 285 -15.21 -13.13 -16.51
C ILE A 285 -14.85 -14.61 -16.40
N GLU A 286 -14.58 -15.10 -15.18
CA GLU A 286 -14.14 -16.48 -14.93
C GLU A 286 -15.12 -17.51 -15.45
N ASP A 287 -16.41 -17.20 -15.35
CA ASP A 287 -17.48 -18.05 -15.79
C ASP A 287 -18.37 -17.30 -16.78
N LYS A 288 -18.33 -17.73 -18.04
CA LYS A 288 -19.17 -17.15 -19.08
C LYS A 288 -20.67 -17.23 -18.80
N THR A 289 -21.08 -18.15 -17.90
CA THR A 289 -22.49 -18.33 -17.50
C THR A 289 -22.86 -17.36 -16.38
N THR A 290 -21.96 -17.14 -15.42
CA THR A 290 -22.21 -16.28 -14.26
C THR A 290 -21.67 -14.86 -14.43
N TRP A 291 -20.83 -14.62 -15.42
CA TRP A 291 -20.24 -13.32 -15.72
C TRP A 291 -19.46 -12.73 -14.53
N ARG A 292 -18.66 -13.54 -13.84
CA ARG A 292 -17.83 -13.08 -12.74
C ARG A 292 -16.63 -12.32 -13.24
N PRO A 293 -16.34 -11.14 -12.67
CA PRO A 293 -15.13 -10.39 -12.98
C PRO A 293 -13.90 -11.15 -12.47
N ALA A 294 -12.76 -10.95 -13.12
CA ALA A 294 -11.50 -11.54 -12.69
C ALA A 294 -11.03 -11.00 -11.34
N GLY A 295 -11.38 -9.76 -11.00
CA GLY A 295 -11.00 -9.10 -9.77
C GLY A 295 -12.15 -8.35 -9.12
N MET A 296 -11.92 -7.92 -7.88
CA MET A 296 -12.91 -7.25 -7.06
C MET A 296 -13.38 -5.92 -7.66
N ILE A 297 -12.47 -5.21 -8.34
CA ILE A 297 -12.73 -3.86 -8.89
C ILE A 297 -13.82 -3.80 -9.96
N HIS A 298 -14.13 -4.88 -10.62
CA HIS A 298 -15.16 -4.91 -11.68
C HIS A 298 -16.53 -5.41 -11.20
N HIS A 299 -16.70 -5.57 -9.88
CA HIS A 299 -17.94 -6.02 -9.29
C HIS A 299 -18.49 -4.99 -8.31
N HIS A 300 -19.64 -4.39 -8.61
CA HIS A 300 -20.24 -3.29 -7.84
C HIS A 300 -20.48 -3.61 -6.34
N ASN A 301 -20.56 -4.87 -5.94
CA ASN A 301 -20.69 -5.27 -4.54
C ASN A 301 -19.35 -5.31 -3.79
N TYR A 302 -18.22 -5.29 -4.52
CA TYR A 302 -16.88 -5.51 -3.95
C TYR A 302 -15.82 -4.50 -4.38
N ASN A 303 -16.09 -3.66 -5.40
CA ASN A 303 -15.15 -2.62 -5.83
C ASN A 303 -14.74 -1.70 -4.68
N ARG A 304 -15.66 -1.33 -3.81
CA ARG A 304 -15.43 -0.57 -2.57
C ARG A 304 -14.41 -1.25 -1.64
N TYR A 305 -14.36 -2.59 -1.64
CA TYR A 305 -13.53 -3.39 -0.75
C TYR A 305 -12.20 -3.81 -1.36
N ALA A 306 -11.83 -3.25 -2.51
CA ALA A 306 -10.62 -3.59 -3.24
C ALA A 306 -9.49 -2.60 -2.94
N ILE A 307 -8.35 -3.09 -2.44
CA ILE A 307 -7.07 -2.38 -2.50
C ILE A 307 -6.29 -2.94 -3.68
N THR A 308 -6.18 -2.16 -4.75
CA THR A 308 -5.50 -2.58 -5.98
C THR A 308 -4.01 -2.30 -5.92
N PHE A 309 -3.18 -3.14 -6.52
CA PHE A 309 -1.73 -2.97 -6.52
C PHE A 309 -1.08 -3.64 -7.73
N VAL A 310 0.06 -3.12 -8.18
CA VAL A 310 0.88 -3.76 -9.23
C VAL A 310 1.78 -4.82 -8.63
N ASP A 311 2.57 -4.44 -7.65
CA ASP A 311 3.38 -5.31 -6.80
C ASP A 311 3.33 -4.84 -5.35
N ASN A 312 3.68 -5.72 -4.44
CA ASN A 312 4.00 -5.44 -3.06
C ASN A 312 5.40 -6.00 -2.71
N HIS A 313 5.80 -5.89 -1.46
CA HIS A 313 7.11 -6.32 -0.98
C HIS A 313 7.37 -7.82 -1.21
N ASP A 314 6.34 -8.68 -1.19
CA ASP A 314 6.46 -10.11 -1.40
C ASP A 314 6.37 -10.50 -2.87
N THR A 315 5.33 -10.06 -3.58
CA THR A 315 5.18 -10.41 -5.00
C THR A 315 6.35 -9.94 -5.86
N TYR A 316 6.99 -8.83 -5.48
CA TYR A 316 8.15 -8.31 -6.19
C TYR A 316 9.39 -9.20 -6.04
N ARG A 317 9.48 -9.99 -4.96
CA ARG A 317 10.61 -10.87 -4.62
C ARG A 317 10.43 -12.30 -5.11
N ASP A 318 9.26 -12.88 -4.97
CA ASP A 318 9.04 -14.34 -5.02
C ASP A 318 8.55 -14.89 -6.37
N GLY A 319 8.95 -14.27 -7.48
CA GLY A 319 8.60 -14.76 -8.82
C GLY A 319 7.17 -14.39 -9.28
N ASN A 320 6.38 -13.74 -8.43
CA ASN A 320 5.05 -13.20 -8.73
C ASN A 320 5.10 -11.74 -9.20
N LYS A 321 6.31 -11.22 -9.36
CA LYS A 321 6.57 -9.86 -9.82
C LYS A 321 5.90 -9.62 -11.17
N TYR A 322 5.29 -8.43 -11.30
CA TYR A 322 4.78 -7.97 -12.57
C TYR A 322 5.92 -7.74 -13.57
N THR A 323 5.81 -8.30 -14.76
CA THR A 323 6.86 -8.27 -15.80
C THR A 323 6.52 -7.41 -17.01
N GLY A 324 5.35 -6.77 -17.01
CA GLY A 324 4.90 -5.88 -18.09
C GLY A 324 5.37 -4.44 -17.93
N ASN A 325 4.76 -3.53 -18.67
CA ASN A 325 5.02 -2.10 -18.57
C ASN A 325 4.38 -1.54 -17.28
N ILE A 326 5.21 -1.05 -16.36
CA ILE A 326 4.78 -0.53 -15.05
C ILE A 326 3.83 0.67 -15.21
N GLN A 327 4.13 1.60 -16.10
CA GLN A 327 3.26 2.77 -16.33
C GLN A 327 1.88 2.36 -16.85
N ALA A 328 1.82 1.41 -17.79
CA ALA A 328 0.55 0.89 -18.29
C ALA A 328 -0.27 0.18 -17.20
N ALA A 329 0.40 -0.52 -16.28
CA ALA A 329 -0.26 -1.14 -15.13
C ALA A 329 -0.86 -0.09 -14.18
N TYR A 330 -0.13 0.98 -13.89
CA TYR A 330 -0.67 2.08 -13.09
C TYR A 330 -1.74 2.88 -13.84
N ALA A 331 -1.64 3.04 -15.17
CA ALA A 331 -2.71 3.65 -15.96
C ALA A 331 -4.03 2.85 -15.82
N PHE A 332 -3.93 1.51 -15.83
CA PHE A 332 -5.09 0.64 -15.57
C PHE A 332 -5.62 0.81 -14.14
N LEU A 333 -4.78 0.69 -13.11
CA LEU A 333 -5.23 0.75 -11.71
C LEU A 333 -5.76 2.13 -11.32
N LEU A 334 -5.07 3.21 -11.73
CA LEU A 334 -5.44 4.58 -11.38
C LEU A 334 -6.66 5.09 -12.16
N SER A 335 -7.10 4.37 -13.20
CA SER A 335 -8.36 4.60 -13.89
C SER A 335 -9.47 3.62 -13.53
N SER A 336 -9.22 2.72 -12.57
CA SER A 336 -10.18 1.72 -12.09
C SER A 336 -10.79 2.13 -10.73
N PRO A 337 -11.93 1.51 -10.31
CA PRO A 337 -12.45 1.64 -8.94
C PRO A 337 -11.47 1.00 -7.93
N GLY A 338 -11.88 0.93 -6.67
CA GLY A 338 -11.04 0.51 -5.57
C GLY A 338 -10.07 1.62 -5.12
N ILE A 339 -9.28 1.33 -4.10
CA ILE A 339 -8.21 2.22 -3.62
C ILE A 339 -6.88 1.71 -4.18
N PRO A 340 -6.22 2.46 -5.06
CA PRO A 340 -4.93 2.05 -5.60
C PRO A 340 -3.83 2.19 -4.55
N CYS A 341 -3.02 1.15 -4.39
CA CYS A 341 -1.81 1.12 -3.58
C CYS A 341 -0.58 1.14 -4.49
N VAL A 342 0.18 2.22 -4.43
CA VAL A 342 1.42 2.38 -5.18
C VAL A 342 2.58 1.79 -4.37
N PHE A 343 3.43 1.02 -5.02
CA PHE A 343 4.55 0.34 -4.39
C PHE A 343 5.80 1.23 -4.39
N TRP A 344 6.48 1.35 -3.24
CA TRP A 344 7.65 2.21 -3.05
C TRP A 344 8.70 2.14 -4.17
N PRO A 345 9.24 0.95 -4.55
CA PRO A 345 10.24 0.85 -5.61
C PRO A 345 9.77 1.37 -6.97
N HIS A 346 8.49 1.25 -7.29
CA HIS A 346 7.93 1.80 -8.52
C HIS A 346 7.84 3.33 -8.44
N TRP A 347 7.43 3.87 -7.28
CA TRP A 347 7.26 5.30 -7.10
C TRP A 347 8.59 6.06 -7.11
N VAL A 348 9.62 5.56 -6.42
CA VAL A 348 10.94 6.22 -6.40
C VAL A 348 11.80 5.91 -7.63
N GLY A 349 11.32 5.05 -8.51
CA GLY A 349 12.00 4.60 -9.73
C GLY A 349 11.82 5.52 -10.92
N ALA A 350 12.11 5.00 -12.10
CA ALA A 350 12.00 5.72 -13.38
C ALA A 350 10.57 6.14 -13.74
N ASP A 351 9.56 5.55 -13.11
CA ASP A 351 8.14 5.76 -13.40
C ASP A 351 7.51 6.86 -12.52
N HIS A 352 8.29 7.49 -11.64
CA HIS A 352 7.86 8.48 -10.65
C HIS A 352 6.94 9.56 -11.23
N ASP A 353 7.43 10.30 -12.23
CA ASP A 353 6.69 11.43 -12.82
C ASP A 353 5.38 10.97 -13.49
N ALA A 354 5.42 9.79 -14.13
CA ALA A 354 4.25 9.22 -14.80
C ALA A 354 3.18 8.79 -13.76
N ILE A 355 3.59 8.15 -12.67
CA ILE A 355 2.68 7.74 -11.58
C ILE A 355 2.05 8.98 -10.94
N ASN A 356 2.83 9.99 -10.58
CA ASN A 356 2.33 11.23 -10.00
C ASN A 356 1.34 11.94 -10.94
N ARG A 357 1.63 11.95 -12.24
CA ARG A 357 0.72 12.50 -13.24
C ARG A 357 -0.62 11.75 -13.28
N MET A 358 -0.59 10.42 -13.28
CA MET A 358 -1.80 9.60 -13.29
C MET A 358 -2.62 9.78 -12.00
N ILE A 359 -1.98 9.92 -10.84
CA ILE A 359 -2.64 10.24 -9.56
C ILE A 359 -3.34 11.61 -9.66
N ALA A 360 -2.67 12.62 -10.22
CA ALA A 360 -3.26 13.94 -10.41
C ALA A 360 -4.49 13.89 -11.34
N VAL A 361 -4.43 13.09 -12.41
CA VAL A 361 -5.58 12.86 -13.32
C VAL A 361 -6.73 12.17 -12.57
N ARG A 362 -6.47 11.08 -11.80
CA ARG A 362 -7.48 10.39 -10.99
C ARG A 362 -8.21 11.36 -10.06
N ARG A 363 -7.47 12.19 -9.35
CA ARG A 363 -8.03 13.21 -8.42
C ARG A 363 -8.83 14.27 -9.13
N ALA A 364 -8.34 14.80 -10.25
CA ALA A 364 -9.06 15.82 -11.00
C ALA A 364 -10.40 15.33 -11.52
N VAL A 365 -10.44 14.08 -12.00
CA VAL A 365 -11.69 13.43 -12.44
C VAL A 365 -12.59 13.07 -11.24
N GLY A 366 -12.03 12.97 -10.03
CA GLY A 366 -12.76 12.54 -8.84
C GLY A 366 -13.09 11.04 -8.86
N LEU A 367 -12.16 10.21 -9.38
CA LEU A 367 -12.34 8.76 -9.35
C LEU A 367 -12.21 8.24 -7.93
N HIS A 368 -13.12 7.36 -7.55
CA HIS A 368 -13.25 6.83 -6.20
C HIS A 368 -13.40 5.30 -6.20
N SER A 369 -13.45 4.71 -5.01
CA SER A 369 -13.50 3.25 -4.83
C SER A 369 -14.71 2.57 -5.46
N GLU A 370 -15.81 3.29 -5.68
CA GLU A 370 -17.06 2.80 -6.25
C GLU A 370 -17.36 3.41 -7.62
N SER A 371 -16.39 4.06 -8.28
CA SER A 371 -16.54 4.64 -9.62
C SER A 371 -17.02 3.60 -10.63
N ASP A 372 -17.98 4.01 -11.48
CA ASP A 372 -18.42 3.18 -12.59
C ASP A 372 -17.37 3.14 -13.69
N VAL A 373 -17.01 1.93 -14.14
CA VAL A 373 -16.09 1.72 -15.25
C VAL A 373 -16.69 0.77 -16.26
N THR A 374 -16.78 1.23 -17.50
CA THR A 374 -17.19 0.42 -18.65
C THR A 374 -15.99 0.11 -19.53
N VAL A 375 -15.72 -1.17 -19.77
CA VAL A 375 -14.70 -1.62 -20.72
C VAL A 375 -15.31 -1.67 -22.11
N THR A 376 -14.86 -0.79 -23.01
CA THR A 376 -15.38 -0.63 -24.37
C THR A 376 -14.59 -1.43 -25.38
N GLN A 377 -13.31 -1.71 -25.12
CA GLN A 377 -12.43 -2.52 -25.98
C GLN A 377 -11.48 -3.38 -25.16
N ARG A 378 -11.36 -4.66 -25.54
CA ARG A 378 -10.46 -5.65 -24.90
C ARG A 378 -9.91 -6.69 -25.89
N GLY A 379 -9.88 -6.38 -27.18
CA GLY A 379 -9.35 -7.25 -28.23
C GLY A 379 -7.88 -6.96 -28.53
N THR A 380 -7.63 -6.06 -29.48
CA THR A 380 -6.28 -5.67 -29.91
C THR A 380 -5.59 -4.67 -28.98
N TYR A 381 -6.39 -3.95 -28.20
CA TYR A 381 -5.97 -3.05 -27.13
C TYR A 381 -7.05 -3.04 -26.04
N TYR A 382 -6.76 -2.42 -24.91
CA TYR A 382 -7.73 -2.18 -23.84
C TYR A 382 -8.21 -0.74 -23.89
N GLU A 383 -9.52 -0.53 -23.74
CA GLU A 383 -10.12 0.79 -23.53
C GLU A 383 -11.19 0.70 -22.45
N SER A 384 -11.14 1.63 -21.50
CA SER A 384 -12.17 1.80 -20.47
C SER A 384 -12.62 3.25 -20.37
N HIS A 385 -13.88 3.43 -20.01
CA HIS A 385 -14.50 4.70 -19.66
C HIS A 385 -14.86 4.66 -18.17
N ALA A 386 -14.27 5.54 -17.40
CA ALA A 386 -14.50 5.68 -15.96
C ALA A 386 -15.24 6.98 -15.66
N ILE A 387 -16.16 6.94 -14.69
CA ILE A 387 -16.97 8.08 -14.26
C ILE A 387 -16.57 8.42 -12.82
N GLY A 388 -16.10 9.64 -12.59
CA GLY A 388 -15.81 10.21 -11.29
C GLY A 388 -16.79 11.32 -10.91
N HIS A 389 -16.62 11.87 -9.74
CA HIS A 389 -17.48 12.96 -9.23
C HIS A 389 -17.42 14.24 -10.07
N ASN A 390 -16.28 14.51 -10.72
CA ASN A 390 -16.03 15.76 -11.42
C ASN A 390 -16.11 15.60 -12.95
N GLY A 391 -16.10 14.38 -13.48
CA GLY A 391 -16.14 14.14 -14.92
C GLY A 391 -15.75 12.72 -15.31
N GLN A 392 -15.29 12.56 -16.55
CA GLN A 392 -15.05 11.26 -17.16
C GLN A 392 -13.61 11.10 -17.63
N LEU A 393 -13.14 9.85 -17.62
CA LEU A 393 -11.80 9.46 -18.04
C LEU A 393 -11.86 8.29 -19.02
N ILE A 394 -11.25 8.45 -20.18
CA ILE A 394 -11.00 7.34 -21.12
C ILE A 394 -9.54 6.91 -20.95
N THR A 395 -9.30 5.62 -20.74
CA THR A 395 -7.95 5.06 -20.66
C THR A 395 -7.78 4.03 -21.76
N ARG A 396 -6.72 4.19 -22.56
CA ARG A 396 -6.31 3.27 -23.62
C ARG A 396 -4.96 2.66 -23.29
N ILE A 397 -4.84 1.35 -23.47
CA ILE A 397 -3.58 0.61 -23.21
C ILE A 397 -3.36 -0.38 -24.36
N GLY A 398 -2.16 -0.35 -24.92
CA GLY A 398 -1.71 -1.22 -25.99
C GLY A 398 -1.13 -0.47 -27.19
N THR A 399 -0.20 -1.09 -27.89
CA THR A 399 0.47 -0.48 -29.06
C THR A 399 -0.45 -0.25 -30.26
N ALA A 400 -1.55 -0.99 -30.32
CA ALA A 400 -2.57 -0.85 -31.36
C ALA A 400 -3.69 0.13 -30.97
N ALA A 401 -3.62 0.77 -29.81
CA ALA A 401 -4.63 1.73 -29.39
C ALA A 401 -4.61 2.97 -30.31
N PRO A 402 -5.79 3.49 -30.72
CA PRO A 402 -5.87 4.71 -31.51
C PRO A 402 -5.25 5.90 -30.76
N THR A 403 -4.45 6.71 -31.48
CA THR A 403 -3.87 7.94 -30.93
C THR A 403 -4.78 9.16 -31.10
N ALA A 404 -5.85 9.04 -31.90
CA ALA A 404 -6.82 10.11 -32.06
C ALA A 404 -7.52 10.42 -30.74
N VAL A 405 -7.57 11.70 -30.39
CA VAL A 405 -8.29 12.21 -29.22
C VAL A 405 -9.78 12.02 -29.44
N PRO A 406 -10.52 11.41 -28.49
CA PRO A 406 -11.97 11.30 -28.60
C PRO A 406 -12.65 12.69 -28.55
N ASP A 407 -13.77 12.83 -29.27
CA ASP A 407 -14.54 14.08 -29.29
C ASP A 407 -15.01 14.45 -27.85
N GLY A 408 -14.79 15.71 -27.47
CA GLY A 408 -15.14 16.21 -26.14
C GLY A 408 -14.13 15.84 -25.03
N TYR A 409 -12.95 15.33 -25.40
CA TYR A 409 -11.90 14.96 -24.46
C TYR A 409 -10.56 15.60 -24.84
N GLN A 410 -9.64 15.63 -23.90
CA GLN A 410 -8.24 16.06 -24.10
C GLN A 410 -7.27 15.01 -23.57
N LEU A 411 -6.13 14.86 -24.24
CA LEU A 411 -5.04 14.01 -23.78
C LEU A 411 -4.39 14.65 -22.54
N VAL A 412 -4.53 14.01 -21.38
CA VAL A 412 -4.03 14.54 -20.09
C VAL A 412 -2.79 13.84 -19.58
N ALA A 413 -2.58 12.58 -19.99
CA ALA A 413 -1.37 11.83 -19.68
C ALA A 413 -1.14 10.74 -20.73
N SER A 414 0.12 10.42 -21.02
CA SER A 414 0.48 9.34 -21.94
C SER A 414 1.88 8.80 -21.71
N GLY A 415 2.11 7.58 -22.19
CA GLY A 415 3.41 6.93 -22.30
C GLY A 415 3.48 6.09 -23.56
N THR A 416 4.46 5.19 -23.63
CA THR A 416 4.72 4.43 -24.88
C THR A 416 3.54 3.55 -25.30
N THR A 417 2.82 2.97 -24.32
CA THR A 417 1.75 1.99 -24.61
C THR A 417 0.44 2.32 -23.89
N TRP A 418 0.29 3.55 -23.40
CA TRP A 418 -0.92 3.96 -22.69
C TRP A 418 -1.22 5.45 -22.91
N GLN A 419 -2.50 5.80 -22.81
CA GLN A 419 -3.03 7.16 -22.94
C GLN A 419 -4.22 7.32 -22.00
N MET A 420 -4.37 8.51 -21.43
CA MET A 420 -5.50 8.91 -20.61
C MET A 420 -6.08 10.21 -21.16
N PHE A 421 -7.39 10.22 -21.38
CA PHE A 421 -8.13 11.36 -21.90
C PHE A 421 -9.21 11.73 -20.90
N ALA A 422 -9.17 12.96 -20.37
CA ALA A 422 -10.23 13.50 -19.55
C ALA A 422 -11.17 14.35 -20.40
N ASP A 423 -12.43 14.41 -20.02
CA ASP A 423 -13.37 15.33 -20.69
C ASP A 423 -12.92 16.80 -20.58
N ASP A 424 -13.41 17.65 -21.49
CA ASP A 424 -12.95 19.05 -21.62
C ASP A 424 -13.11 19.85 -20.33
N ALA A 425 -14.15 19.59 -19.53
CA ALA A 425 -14.42 20.31 -18.30
C ALA A 425 -13.37 20.03 -17.24
N VAL A 426 -12.99 18.76 -17.09
CA VAL A 426 -11.96 18.33 -16.13
C VAL A 426 -10.56 18.62 -16.64
N ALA A 427 -10.30 18.41 -17.93
CA ALA A 427 -8.97 18.62 -18.50
C ALA A 427 -8.45 20.04 -18.28
N ALA A 428 -9.32 21.04 -18.30
CA ALA A 428 -8.99 22.42 -18.03
C ALA A 428 -8.52 22.65 -16.57
N SER A 429 -8.95 21.81 -15.61
CA SER A 429 -8.56 21.89 -14.20
C SER A 429 -7.26 21.13 -13.89
N ILE A 430 -6.87 20.21 -14.76
CA ILE A 430 -5.62 19.47 -14.63
C ILE A 430 -4.48 20.44 -14.94
N VAL A 431 -3.95 21.04 -13.87
CA VAL A 431 -2.73 21.86 -13.98
C VAL A 431 -1.68 21.01 -14.71
N PRO A 432 -1.09 21.50 -15.81
CA PRO A 432 0.05 20.81 -16.39
C PRO A 432 1.07 20.66 -15.27
N VAL A 433 1.29 19.44 -14.80
CA VAL A 433 2.53 19.17 -14.06
C VAL A 433 3.59 19.57 -15.08
N GLN A 434 4.19 20.74 -14.86
CA GLN A 434 5.33 21.13 -15.69
C GLN A 434 6.24 19.92 -15.60
N GLN A 435 6.42 19.23 -16.73
CA GLN A 435 7.47 18.25 -16.81
C GLN A 435 8.67 18.97 -16.26
N SER A 436 9.13 18.56 -15.10
CA SER A 436 10.31 19.11 -14.49
C SER A 436 11.44 18.73 -15.43
N SER A 437 11.62 19.53 -16.47
CA SER A 437 12.70 19.31 -17.42
C SER A 437 13.99 19.71 -16.73
N LEU A 438 14.42 18.83 -15.81
CA LEU A 438 15.80 18.83 -15.39
C LEU A 438 16.62 18.70 -16.67
N LYS A 439 17.24 19.80 -17.07
CA LYS A 439 18.14 19.85 -18.21
C LYS A 439 19.56 19.78 -17.67
N VAL A 440 20.32 18.83 -18.19
CA VAL A 440 21.75 18.70 -17.90
C VAL A 440 22.49 18.67 -19.22
N TRP A 441 23.39 19.59 -19.43
CA TRP A 441 24.17 19.68 -20.65
C TRP A 441 25.60 20.17 -20.36
N ALA A 442 26.47 20.04 -21.30
CA ALA A 442 27.80 20.65 -21.25
C ALA A 442 27.94 21.69 -22.36
N GLU A 443 28.49 22.85 -22.04
CA GLU A 443 28.70 23.93 -22.97
C GLU A 443 29.95 24.74 -22.56
N ASN A 444 30.85 24.98 -23.49
CA ASN A 444 32.04 25.82 -23.30
C ASN A 444 32.86 25.41 -22.05
N GLY A 445 33.13 24.13 -21.86
CA GLY A 445 33.88 23.61 -20.72
C GLY A 445 33.13 23.65 -19.38
N LYS A 446 31.82 23.93 -19.41
CA LYS A 446 30.97 23.96 -18.21
C LYS A 446 29.96 22.85 -18.25
N LEU A 447 29.72 22.24 -17.10
CA LEU A 447 28.54 21.43 -16.83
C LEU A 447 27.42 22.34 -16.35
N CYS A 448 26.32 22.33 -17.05
CA CYS A 448 25.15 23.14 -16.76
C CYS A 448 23.98 22.27 -16.32
N VAL A 449 23.25 22.71 -15.29
CA VAL A 449 21.99 22.09 -14.83
C VAL A 449 20.95 23.18 -14.71
N GLN A 450 19.74 22.91 -15.15
CA GLN A 450 18.56 23.73 -14.94
C GLN A 450 17.42 22.87 -14.42
N SER A 451 16.89 23.24 -13.29
CA SER A 451 15.72 22.60 -12.65
C SER A 451 14.61 23.62 -12.43
N PRO A 452 13.34 23.25 -12.59
CA PRO A 452 12.22 24.16 -12.35
C PRO A 452 12.03 24.50 -10.87
N GLN A 453 12.57 23.70 -9.96
CA GLN A 453 12.52 23.93 -8.51
C GLN A 453 13.89 23.66 -7.87
N PRO A 454 14.20 24.24 -6.70
CA PRO A 454 15.41 23.91 -5.95
C PRO A 454 15.43 22.42 -5.61
N GLN A 455 16.46 21.72 -6.06
CA GLN A 455 16.68 20.31 -5.73
C GLN A 455 18.16 20.02 -5.51
N LEU A 456 18.44 18.94 -4.78
CA LEU A 456 19.80 18.50 -4.57
C LEU A 456 20.39 18.02 -5.90
N VAL A 457 21.41 18.72 -6.37
CA VAL A 457 22.21 18.34 -7.54
C VAL A 457 23.58 17.88 -7.06
N SER A 458 23.91 16.62 -7.33
CA SER A 458 25.23 16.05 -7.04
C SER A 458 25.93 15.68 -8.33
N VAL A 459 27.18 16.09 -8.49
CA VAL A 459 28.03 15.80 -9.65
C VAL A 459 29.15 14.89 -9.19
N PHE A 460 29.35 13.79 -9.89
CA PHE A 460 30.36 12.78 -9.60
C PHE A 460 31.29 12.60 -10.79
N THR A 461 32.55 12.30 -10.51
CA THR A 461 33.43 11.67 -11.48
C THR A 461 33.04 10.21 -11.73
N THR A 462 33.51 9.61 -12.82
CA THR A 462 33.18 8.22 -13.17
C THR A 462 33.72 7.18 -12.18
N ASP A 463 34.67 7.54 -11.33
CA ASP A 463 35.19 6.76 -10.21
C ASP A 463 34.41 6.98 -8.90
N GLY A 464 33.32 7.77 -8.95
CA GLY A 464 32.38 7.95 -7.82
C GLY A 464 32.74 9.08 -6.86
N ARG A 465 33.77 9.88 -7.12
CA ARG A 465 34.12 11.03 -6.27
C ARG A 465 33.14 12.18 -6.50
N ILE A 466 32.59 12.77 -5.44
CA ILE A 466 31.75 13.96 -5.48
C ILE A 466 32.58 15.19 -5.85
N VAL A 467 32.16 15.89 -6.91
CA VAL A 467 32.77 17.16 -7.37
C VAL A 467 31.95 18.35 -6.92
N TYR A 468 30.62 18.15 -6.80
CA TYR A 468 29.68 19.17 -6.37
C TYR A 468 28.45 18.50 -5.74
N SER A 469 27.88 19.11 -4.70
CA SER A 469 26.58 18.70 -4.17
C SER A 469 25.95 19.88 -3.40
N ASN A 470 24.83 20.39 -3.90
CA ASN A 470 24.07 21.46 -3.26
C ASN A 470 22.63 21.52 -3.80
N GLN A 471 21.72 22.13 -3.06
CA GLN A 471 20.38 22.47 -3.55
C GLN A 471 20.43 23.70 -4.47
N VAL A 472 20.03 23.50 -5.73
CA VAL A 472 20.06 24.57 -6.73
C VAL A 472 18.90 24.43 -7.73
N THR A 473 18.46 25.56 -8.29
CA THR A 473 17.62 25.61 -9.49
C THR A 473 18.43 25.68 -10.76
N THR A 474 19.61 26.31 -10.68
CA THR A 474 20.55 26.43 -11.81
C THR A 474 21.96 26.18 -11.31
N LEU A 475 22.75 25.47 -12.10
CA LEU A 475 24.17 25.25 -11.87
C LEU A 475 24.95 25.51 -13.16
N SER A 476 26.06 26.19 -13.05
CA SER A 476 27.05 26.31 -14.12
C SER A 476 28.42 26.10 -13.50
N LEU A 477 29.01 24.94 -13.70
CA LEU A 477 30.24 24.51 -13.05
C LEU A 477 31.33 24.30 -14.10
N MET A 478 32.40 25.04 -14.03
CA MET A 478 33.60 24.83 -14.86
C MET A 478 34.31 23.56 -14.39
N LEU A 479 34.45 22.60 -15.28
CA LEU A 479 35.07 21.31 -14.98
C LEU A 479 36.10 20.93 -16.05
N PRO A 480 37.13 20.17 -15.68
CA PRO A 480 38.04 19.58 -16.65
C PRO A 480 37.33 18.73 -17.69
N ALA A 481 37.86 18.64 -18.89
CA ALA A 481 37.35 17.78 -19.94
C ALA A 481 37.31 16.31 -19.44
N HIS A 482 36.14 15.81 -19.14
CA HIS A 482 35.91 14.47 -18.60
C HIS A 482 34.43 14.08 -18.68
N CYS A 483 34.15 12.80 -18.41
CA CYS A 483 32.79 12.32 -18.26
C CYS A 483 32.35 12.40 -16.78
N TYR A 484 31.20 13.00 -16.54
CA TYR A 484 30.60 13.16 -15.21
C TYR A 484 29.24 12.49 -15.12
N VAL A 485 28.88 12.10 -13.92
CA VAL A 485 27.51 11.63 -13.59
C VAL A 485 26.84 12.68 -12.74
N VAL A 486 25.72 13.20 -13.20
CA VAL A 486 24.89 14.15 -12.47
C VAL A 486 23.69 13.40 -11.90
N GLN A 487 23.51 13.50 -10.58
CA GLN A 487 22.32 13.00 -9.89
C GLN A 487 21.49 14.19 -9.41
N ALA A 488 20.21 14.20 -9.79
CA ALA A 488 19.27 15.22 -9.36
C ALA A 488 17.83 14.71 -9.56
N GLY A 489 16.95 14.95 -8.59
CA GLY A 489 15.54 14.54 -8.65
C GLY A 489 15.35 13.04 -8.90
N GLY A 490 16.14 12.20 -8.24
CA GLY A 490 16.10 10.74 -8.42
C GLY A 490 16.64 10.22 -9.76
N LYS A 491 17.12 11.11 -10.66
CA LYS A 491 17.67 10.74 -11.97
C LYS A 491 19.20 10.81 -11.96
N SER A 492 19.84 9.89 -12.70
CA SER A 492 21.27 9.92 -12.96
C SER A 492 21.51 10.11 -14.45
N MET A 493 22.27 11.13 -14.80
CA MET A 493 22.57 11.50 -16.18
C MET A 493 24.09 11.56 -16.40
N LYS A 494 24.54 11.01 -17.52
CA LYS A 494 25.94 11.05 -17.93
C LYS A 494 26.14 12.23 -18.85
N VAL A 495 27.15 13.07 -18.56
CA VAL A 495 27.49 14.28 -19.33
C VAL A 495 28.96 14.29 -19.61
N VAL A 496 29.31 14.60 -20.84
CA VAL A 496 30.71 14.76 -21.26
C VAL A 496 30.99 16.26 -21.37
N VAL A 497 31.89 16.77 -20.54
CA VAL A 497 32.44 18.12 -20.64
C VAL A 497 33.65 18.04 -21.57
N MET A 498 33.68 18.88 -22.58
CA MET A 498 34.76 18.96 -23.58
C MET A 498 35.48 20.31 -23.50
#